data_a07d2ce53bb0f0de127e2484e9f8e1fd
#
_entry.id   a07d2ce53bb0f0de127e2484e9f8e1fd
#
_cell.length_a   1.000
_cell.length_b   1.000
_cell.length_c   1.000
_cell.angle_alpha   90.00
_cell.angle_beta   90.00
_cell.angle_gamma   90.00
#
_symmetry.space_group_name_H-M   'P 1'
#
loop_
_entity.id
_entity.type
_entity.pdbx_description
1 polymer ?
#
loop_
_entity_poly.entity_id
_entity_poly.type
_entity_poly.pdbx_seq_one_letter_code
_entity_poly.pdbx_strand_id
1 'polypeptide(L)'
;SRYKSGDGEPLVSLASLFKGEGFAPQRRESTVDDVARWCCRGGWPANLGLSEDLARETASQYVHSVLDVNVLDEGMSPELAHGLLRALAMNESQAVTYKTLVKDASYGEAGPDERTIAAYLDLFNRLKLTEDLCGWEPPMRSKARVRVRPKRYFCDPSLAAALLGATPERLLGDMQTLGMLFENLVLRDVRVFLSTYGGVDNSVHYFRDEKGLEVDLIVEHDGRWGAIEVKLSDAKADDGARNLKALERKVLSNPAAQNAAPAFLAVVVGKGSIAYTRDDGVAVIPMAALGA
;
A
#
# COMPACT_ATOMS: atom_id res chain seq x y z
N SER A 1 15.25 -4.33 0.83
CA SER A 1 15.08 -5.02 -0.45
C SER A 1 14.64 -6.45 -0.21
N ARG A 2 13.55 -6.90 -0.85
CA ARG A 2 13.07 -8.30 -0.83
C ARG A 2 14.01 -9.23 -1.59
N TYR A 3 14.80 -8.67 -2.48
CA TYR A 3 15.77 -9.42 -3.26
C TYR A 3 17.11 -9.41 -2.53
N LYS A 4 17.57 -10.57 -2.11
CA LYS A 4 18.96 -10.76 -1.73
C LYS A 4 19.80 -10.67 -3.02
N SER A 5 21.02 -10.15 -2.93
CA SER A 5 21.95 -10.22 -4.05
C SER A 5 22.13 -11.70 -4.43
N GLY A 6 21.64 -12.10 -5.61
CA GLY A 6 21.67 -13.48 -6.09
C GLY A 6 20.31 -14.15 -6.33
N ASP A 7 19.18 -13.51 -5.93
CA ASP A 7 17.83 -14.09 -6.10
C ASP A 7 17.24 -13.94 -7.51
N GLY A 8 18.04 -13.72 -8.54
CA GLY A 8 17.57 -13.69 -9.91
C GLY A 8 16.55 -12.59 -10.25
N GLU A 9 16.12 -12.53 -11.49
CA GLU A 9 15.09 -11.61 -11.95
C GLU A 9 13.70 -11.98 -11.37
N PRO A 10 12.78 -10.98 -11.23
CA PRO A 10 11.41 -11.26 -10.81
C PRO A 10 10.74 -12.24 -11.78
N LEU A 11 9.96 -13.20 -11.25
CA LEU A 11 9.27 -14.18 -12.09
C LEU A 11 8.08 -13.57 -12.84
N VAL A 12 7.48 -12.52 -12.28
CA VAL A 12 6.34 -11.80 -12.86
C VAL A 12 6.65 -10.30 -12.80
N SER A 13 6.84 -9.70 -13.96
CA SER A 13 7.07 -8.26 -14.10
C SER A 13 5.73 -7.53 -14.21
N LEU A 14 5.60 -6.41 -13.50
CA LEU A 14 4.44 -5.53 -13.62
C LEU A 14 4.32 -4.97 -15.06
N ALA A 15 5.46 -4.68 -15.71
CA ALA A 15 5.48 -4.25 -17.11
C ALA A 15 4.95 -5.34 -18.06
N SER A 16 5.30 -6.60 -17.84
CA SER A 16 4.78 -7.74 -18.63
C SER A 16 3.27 -7.92 -18.45
N LEU A 17 2.76 -7.74 -17.23
CA LEU A 17 1.31 -7.77 -16.96
C LEU A 17 0.57 -6.69 -17.76
N PHE A 18 1.11 -5.46 -17.81
CA PHE A 18 0.53 -4.40 -18.65
C PHE A 18 0.57 -4.69 -20.14
N LYS A 19 1.59 -5.39 -20.63
CA LYS A 19 1.66 -5.81 -22.03
C LYS A 19 0.67 -6.95 -22.36
N GLY A 20 0.11 -7.59 -21.34
CA GLY A 20 -0.74 -8.77 -21.51
C GLY A 20 0.09 -10.03 -21.81
N GLU A 21 1.37 -10.02 -21.48
CA GLU A 21 2.24 -11.19 -21.58
C GLU A 21 1.87 -12.17 -20.45
N GLY A 22 1.45 -13.37 -20.84
CA GLY A 22 1.21 -14.44 -19.89
C GLY A 22 2.53 -14.97 -19.31
N PHE A 23 2.45 -15.62 -18.16
CA PHE A 23 3.59 -16.32 -17.57
C PHE A 23 3.21 -17.78 -17.23
N ALA A 24 4.18 -18.69 -17.38
CA ALA A 24 4.00 -20.06 -16.96
C ALA A 24 4.01 -20.16 -15.42
N PRO A 25 3.32 -21.15 -14.81
CA PRO A 25 3.39 -21.35 -13.37
C PRO A 25 4.83 -21.50 -12.90
N GLN A 26 5.22 -20.71 -11.90
CA GLN A 26 6.58 -20.67 -11.40
C GLN A 26 6.61 -20.70 -9.88
N ARG A 27 7.53 -21.46 -9.31
CA ARG A 27 7.68 -21.57 -7.87
C ARG A 27 8.57 -20.46 -7.30
N ARG A 28 7.97 -19.65 -6.44
CA ARG A 28 8.68 -18.68 -5.60
C ARG A 28 7.90 -18.53 -4.30
N GLU A 29 8.45 -19.10 -3.25
CA GLU A 29 7.79 -19.15 -1.96
C GLU A 29 7.99 -17.87 -1.17
N SER A 30 6.94 -17.43 -0.49
CA SER A 30 6.99 -16.46 0.60
C SER A 30 6.08 -16.92 1.74
N THR A 31 6.45 -16.56 2.96
CA THR A 31 5.74 -16.91 4.19
C THR A 31 5.17 -15.66 4.86
N VAL A 32 4.27 -15.84 5.82
CA VAL A 32 3.76 -14.71 6.62
C VAL A 32 4.88 -14.09 7.46
N ASP A 33 5.85 -14.89 7.91
CA ASP A 33 7.04 -14.43 8.62
C ASP A 33 7.91 -13.51 7.73
N ASP A 34 8.12 -13.87 6.45
CA ASP A 34 8.81 -13.02 5.50
C ASP A 34 8.09 -11.67 5.34
N VAL A 35 6.77 -11.67 5.22
CA VAL A 35 5.97 -10.45 5.13
C VAL A 35 6.16 -9.58 6.37
N ALA A 36 6.08 -10.15 7.56
CA ALA A 36 6.26 -9.42 8.81
C ALA A 36 7.66 -8.77 8.89
N ARG A 37 8.70 -9.51 8.48
CA ARG A 37 10.09 -9.01 8.40
C ARG A 37 10.23 -7.89 7.38
N TRP A 38 9.67 -8.03 6.18
CA TRP A 38 9.73 -7.00 5.13
C TRP A 38 9.03 -5.71 5.56
N CYS A 39 7.85 -5.81 6.20
CA CYS A 39 7.15 -4.65 6.72
C CYS A 39 7.95 -3.90 7.79
N CYS A 40 8.59 -4.64 8.72
CA CYS A 40 9.40 -4.02 9.78
C CYS A 40 10.73 -3.45 9.25
N ARG A 41 11.36 -4.12 8.28
CA ARG A 41 12.65 -3.71 7.71
C ARG A 41 12.54 -2.48 6.85
N GLY A 42 11.47 -2.35 6.08
CA GLY A 42 11.27 -1.29 5.10
C GLY A 42 12.13 -1.40 3.84
N GLY A 43 11.91 -0.45 2.93
CA GLY A 43 12.59 -0.33 1.64
C GLY A 43 13.80 0.62 1.63
N TRP A 44 14.35 0.96 2.76
CA TRP A 44 15.44 1.92 2.91
C TRP A 44 16.71 1.44 2.22
N PRO A 45 17.30 2.19 1.26
CA PRO A 45 18.56 1.81 0.63
C PRO A 45 19.70 1.64 1.64
N ALA A 46 19.73 2.47 2.69
CA ALA A 46 20.71 2.38 3.77
C ALA A 46 20.65 1.06 4.56
N ASN A 47 19.53 0.35 4.51
CA ASN A 47 19.38 -0.94 5.19
C ASN A 47 19.97 -2.13 4.42
N LEU A 48 20.49 -1.91 3.20
CA LEU A 48 21.14 -2.98 2.44
C LEU A 48 22.36 -3.50 3.20
N GLY A 49 22.38 -4.80 3.48
CA GLY A 49 23.48 -5.44 4.22
C GLY A 49 23.38 -5.33 5.76
N LEU A 50 22.44 -4.57 6.32
CA LEU A 50 22.23 -4.52 7.77
C LEU A 50 21.50 -5.76 8.28
N SER A 51 21.74 -6.11 9.55
CA SER A 51 20.89 -7.07 10.27
C SER A 51 19.46 -6.56 10.38
N GLU A 52 18.50 -7.44 10.66
CA GLU A 52 17.10 -7.04 10.82
C GLU A 52 16.89 -6.05 11.96
N ASP A 53 17.59 -6.22 13.07
CA ASP A 53 17.50 -5.32 14.23
C ASP A 53 17.98 -3.91 13.88
N LEU A 54 19.15 -3.77 13.29
CA LEU A 54 19.69 -2.48 12.85
C LEU A 54 18.82 -1.83 11.78
N ALA A 55 18.27 -2.62 10.85
CA ALA A 55 17.41 -2.10 9.81
C ALA A 55 16.09 -1.51 10.36
N ARG A 56 15.54 -2.09 11.44
CA ARG A 56 14.32 -1.57 12.10
C ARG A 56 14.57 -0.23 12.79
N GLU A 57 15.77 -0.02 13.34
CA GLU A 57 16.12 1.23 13.98
C GLU A 57 16.11 2.42 13.02
N THR A 58 16.39 2.20 11.74
CA THR A 58 16.41 3.28 10.73
C THR A 58 15.07 4.02 10.67
N ALA A 59 13.94 3.31 10.62
CA ALA A 59 12.62 3.93 10.56
C ALA A 59 12.30 4.69 11.87
N SER A 60 12.64 4.13 13.03
CA SER A 60 12.45 4.77 14.32
C SER A 60 13.27 6.05 14.45
N GLN A 61 14.55 6.01 14.09
CA GLN A 61 15.43 7.18 14.12
C GLN A 61 14.96 8.27 13.15
N TYR A 62 14.47 7.87 11.97
CA TYR A 62 13.92 8.82 11.01
C TYR A 62 12.68 9.54 11.56
N VAL A 63 11.73 8.81 12.18
CA VAL A 63 10.55 9.41 12.82
C VAL A 63 10.97 10.40 13.91
N HIS A 64 11.91 10.04 14.80
CA HIS A 64 12.41 10.93 15.82
C HIS A 64 13.07 12.19 15.22
N SER A 65 13.91 12.04 14.20
CA SER A 65 14.55 13.17 13.53
C SER A 65 13.51 14.14 12.92
N VAL A 66 12.43 13.61 12.32
CA VAL A 66 11.36 14.47 11.79
C VAL A 66 10.64 15.22 12.90
N LEU A 67 10.34 14.56 14.03
CA LEU A 67 9.66 15.20 15.16
C LEU A 67 10.54 16.27 15.82
N ASP A 68 11.80 15.97 16.04
CA ASP A 68 12.73 16.82 16.80
C ASP A 68 13.29 17.99 15.96
N VAL A 69 13.24 17.90 14.64
CA VAL A 69 13.78 18.93 13.76
C VAL A 69 12.67 19.53 12.89
N ASN A 70 12.11 18.77 11.96
CA ASN A 70 11.22 19.34 10.94
C ASN A 70 9.90 19.87 11.52
N VAL A 71 9.31 19.20 12.50
CA VAL A 71 8.07 19.65 13.15
C VAL A 71 8.31 20.90 13.97
N LEU A 72 9.44 20.97 14.68
CA LEU A 72 9.83 22.14 15.47
C LEU A 72 10.15 23.35 14.57
N ASP A 73 10.84 23.15 13.44
CA ASP A 73 11.17 24.22 12.50
C ASP A 73 9.92 24.86 11.88
N GLU A 74 8.82 24.10 11.75
CA GLU A 74 7.51 24.60 11.31
C GLU A 74 6.70 25.25 12.46
N GLY A 75 7.26 25.32 13.67
CA GLY A 75 6.59 25.89 14.84
C GLY A 75 5.42 25.04 15.38
N MET A 76 5.42 23.75 15.05
CA MET A 76 4.37 22.81 15.47
C MET A 76 4.81 21.99 16.69
N SER A 77 3.83 21.39 17.43
CA SER A 77 4.11 20.53 18.59
C SER A 77 4.55 19.13 18.17
N PRO A 78 5.74 18.67 18.57
CA PRO A 78 6.18 17.30 18.34
C PRO A 78 5.28 16.26 19.01
N GLU A 79 4.72 16.56 20.19
CA GLU A 79 3.84 15.65 20.92
C GLU A 79 2.55 15.43 20.15
N LEU A 80 1.95 16.52 19.63
CA LEU A 80 0.73 16.41 18.78
C LEU A 80 1.05 15.68 17.48
N ALA A 81 2.17 15.99 16.84
CA ALA A 81 2.63 15.30 15.63
C ALA A 81 2.81 13.80 15.87
N HIS A 82 3.49 13.41 16.95
CA HIS A 82 3.70 12.01 17.30
C HIS A 82 2.39 11.26 17.53
N GLY A 83 1.46 11.87 18.29
CA GLY A 83 0.15 11.25 18.52
C GLY A 83 -0.66 11.07 17.23
N LEU A 84 -0.63 12.07 16.32
CA LEU A 84 -1.31 11.97 15.03
C LEU A 84 -0.65 10.93 14.11
N LEU A 85 0.68 10.86 14.07
CA LEU A 85 1.39 9.81 13.32
C LEU A 85 1.05 8.42 13.86
N ARG A 86 0.97 8.27 15.20
CA ARG A 86 0.57 7.00 15.80
C ARG A 86 -0.88 6.65 15.46
N ALA A 87 -1.81 7.60 15.50
CA ALA A 87 -3.19 7.39 15.07
C ALA A 87 -3.29 6.98 13.59
N LEU A 88 -2.48 7.59 12.72
CA LEU A 88 -2.36 7.18 11.31
C LEU A 88 -1.84 5.74 11.19
N ALA A 89 -0.82 5.37 11.96
CA ALA A 89 -0.27 4.02 11.94
C ALA A 89 -1.27 2.96 12.42
N MET A 90 -2.13 3.29 13.40
CA MET A 90 -3.24 2.44 13.83
C MET A 90 -4.33 2.27 12.76
N ASN A 91 -4.43 3.23 11.85
CA ASN A 91 -5.41 3.28 10.77
C ASN A 91 -4.75 3.17 9.39
N GLU A 92 -3.61 2.52 9.30
CA GLU A 92 -2.88 2.28 8.05
C GLU A 92 -3.80 1.69 6.98
N SER A 93 -3.66 2.11 5.73
CA SER A 93 -4.48 1.63 4.61
C SER A 93 -5.99 1.94 4.71
N GLN A 94 -6.40 2.87 5.60
CA GLN A 94 -7.80 3.17 5.84
C GLN A 94 -8.20 4.60 5.42
N ALA A 95 -9.45 4.74 4.96
CA ALA A 95 -10.05 6.04 4.64
C ALA A 95 -10.69 6.67 5.90
N VAL A 96 -9.87 7.08 6.87
CA VAL A 96 -10.32 7.60 8.16
C VAL A 96 -10.69 9.09 8.14
N THR A 97 -11.56 9.50 9.06
CA THR A 97 -11.92 10.92 9.27
C THR A 97 -10.93 11.62 10.20
N TYR A 98 -10.86 12.95 10.13
CA TYR A 98 -10.12 13.73 11.12
C TYR A 98 -10.61 13.47 12.54
N LYS A 99 -11.93 13.33 12.73
CA LYS A 99 -12.53 13.00 14.03
C LYS A 99 -12.03 11.66 14.56
N THR A 100 -11.86 10.66 13.70
CA THR A 100 -11.27 9.35 14.08
C THR A 100 -9.82 9.55 14.52
N LEU A 101 -9.01 10.28 13.75
CA LEU A 101 -7.61 10.52 14.08
C LEU A 101 -7.45 11.25 15.42
N VAL A 102 -8.27 12.28 15.70
CA VAL A 102 -8.27 12.99 16.99
C VAL A 102 -8.57 12.03 18.14
N LYS A 103 -9.61 11.20 17.99
CA LYS A 103 -9.99 10.21 18.99
C LYS A 103 -8.88 9.20 19.27
N ASP A 104 -8.27 8.66 18.22
CA ASP A 104 -7.24 7.62 18.32
C ASP A 104 -5.90 8.18 18.81
N ALA A 105 -5.66 9.48 18.59
CA ALA A 105 -4.50 10.18 19.14
C ALA A 105 -4.59 10.43 20.65
N SER A 106 -5.73 10.14 21.30
CA SER A 106 -5.95 10.19 22.75
C SER A 106 -5.73 11.57 23.40
N TYR A 107 -6.04 12.65 22.70
CA TYR A 107 -5.98 13.99 23.24
C TYR A 107 -7.31 14.36 23.90
N GLY A 108 -7.61 13.92 25.11
CA GLY A 108 -8.69 14.37 25.96
C GLY A 108 -9.97 14.91 25.30
N GLU A 109 -10.85 15.54 26.06
CA GLU A 109 -12.13 16.11 25.53
C GLU A 109 -11.91 17.33 24.61
N ALA A 110 -10.77 18.01 24.67
CA ALA A 110 -10.41 19.20 23.90
C ALA A 110 -9.28 18.91 22.90
N GLY A 111 -9.45 17.89 22.06
CA GLY A 111 -8.51 17.60 20.97
C GLY A 111 -8.39 18.77 19.97
N PRO A 112 -7.32 18.76 19.11
CA PRO A 112 -7.12 19.78 18.11
C PRO A 112 -8.29 19.87 17.13
N ASP A 113 -8.55 21.06 16.61
CA ASP A 113 -9.58 21.28 15.60
C ASP A 113 -9.18 20.68 14.24
N GLU A 114 -10.16 20.56 13.32
CA GLU A 114 -9.93 19.97 11.99
C GLU A 114 -8.91 20.74 11.16
N ARG A 115 -8.80 22.05 11.32
CA ARG A 115 -7.83 22.89 10.62
C ARG A 115 -6.40 22.56 11.06
N THR A 116 -6.22 22.40 12.36
CA THR A 116 -4.94 21.98 12.94
C THR A 116 -4.55 20.60 12.44
N ILE A 117 -5.47 19.61 12.46
CA ILE A 117 -5.21 18.29 11.89
C ILE A 117 -4.80 18.36 10.42
N ALA A 118 -5.54 19.13 9.62
CA ALA A 118 -5.22 19.28 8.20
C ALA A 118 -3.82 19.86 7.98
N ALA A 119 -3.37 20.81 8.81
CA ALA A 119 -2.03 21.38 8.72
C ALA A 119 -0.93 20.35 9.02
N TYR A 120 -1.13 19.49 10.04
CA TYR A 120 -0.19 18.40 10.32
C TYR A 120 -0.15 17.36 9.21
N LEU A 121 -1.29 16.96 8.67
CA LEU A 121 -1.34 16.00 7.56
C LEU A 121 -0.66 16.56 6.31
N ASP A 122 -0.86 17.86 6.01
CA ASP A 122 -0.15 18.52 4.91
C ASP A 122 1.37 18.51 5.14
N LEU A 123 1.82 18.81 6.35
CA LEU A 123 3.24 18.71 6.71
C LEU A 123 3.77 17.29 6.50
N PHE A 124 3.08 16.27 7.00
CA PHE A 124 3.52 14.87 6.85
C PHE A 124 3.62 14.45 5.39
N ASN A 125 2.67 14.87 4.55
CA ASN A 125 2.71 14.61 3.11
C ASN A 125 3.87 15.36 2.42
N ARG A 126 4.12 16.63 2.78
CA ARG A 126 5.27 17.40 2.27
C ARG A 126 6.62 16.78 2.66
N LEU A 127 6.72 16.26 3.86
CA LEU A 127 7.91 15.55 4.36
C LEU A 127 8.04 14.11 3.84
N LYS A 128 7.09 13.65 3.02
CA LYS A 128 7.07 12.27 2.51
C LYS A 128 7.07 11.21 3.62
N LEU A 129 6.42 11.51 4.74
CA LEU A 129 6.12 10.52 5.78
C LEU A 129 4.89 9.72 5.42
N THR A 130 3.86 10.44 4.95
CA THR A 130 2.57 9.88 4.56
C THR A 130 2.22 10.25 3.13
N GLU A 131 1.27 9.53 2.60
CA GLU A 131 0.69 9.79 1.29
C GLU A 131 -0.78 9.40 1.26
N ASP A 132 -1.54 10.12 0.45
CA ASP A 132 -2.95 9.88 0.25
C ASP A 132 -3.15 9.10 -1.06
N LEU A 133 -3.80 7.92 -0.97
CA LEU A 133 -4.22 7.15 -2.13
C LEU A 133 -5.65 7.54 -2.48
N CYS A 134 -5.82 8.23 -3.60
CA CYS A 134 -7.11 8.71 -4.07
C CYS A 134 -7.98 7.60 -4.66
N GLY A 135 -9.30 7.79 -4.61
CA GLY A 135 -10.23 6.90 -5.27
C GLY A 135 -10.12 6.94 -6.79
N TRP A 136 -10.35 5.80 -7.43
CA TRP A 136 -10.39 5.65 -8.88
C TRP A 136 -11.81 5.54 -9.41
N GLU A 137 -12.06 6.10 -10.56
CA GLU A 137 -13.24 5.83 -11.38
C GLU A 137 -12.95 6.14 -12.85
N PRO A 138 -13.28 5.26 -13.80
CA PRO A 138 -13.36 5.66 -15.19
C PRO A 138 -14.64 6.49 -15.40
N PRO A 139 -14.64 7.58 -16.14
CA PRO A 139 -13.56 8.20 -16.91
C PRO A 139 -12.69 9.16 -16.10
N MET A 140 -11.58 9.59 -16.69
CA MET A 140 -10.58 10.48 -16.10
C MET A 140 -11.16 11.76 -15.45
N ARG A 141 -12.29 12.28 -15.95
CA ARG A 141 -12.99 13.47 -15.44
C ARG A 141 -14.13 13.15 -14.45
N SER A 142 -14.18 11.95 -13.89
CA SER A 142 -15.22 11.64 -12.92
C SER A 142 -15.10 12.48 -11.65
N LYS A 143 -16.23 13.07 -11.25
CA LYS A 143 -16.30 13.79 -9.96
C LYS A 143 -16.16 12.86 -8.76
N ALA A 144 -16.41 11.58 -8.92
CA ALA A 144 -16.25 10.59 -7.85
C ALA A 144 -14.79 10.40 -7.47
N ARG A 145 -13.84 10.52 -8.41
CA ARG A 145 -12.39 10.51 -8.10
C ARG A 145 -12.00 11.55 -7.03
N VAL A 146 -12.72 12.66 -6.94
CA VAL A 146 -12.43 13.76 -5.98
C VAL A 146 -13.29 13.66 -4.72
N ARG A 147 -14.45 12.97 -4.78
CA ARG A 147 -15.40 12.91 -3.66
C ARG A 147 -15.15 11.75 -2.72
N VAL A 148 -14.49 10.69 -3.18
CA VAL A 148 -14.14 9.54 -2.34
C VAL A 148 -12.98 9.95 -1.43
N ARG A 149 -13.16 9.72 -0.12
CA ARG A 149 -12.10 10.03 0.86
C ARG A 149 -10.86 9.20 0.57
N PRO A 150 -9.65 9.81 0.52
CA PRO A 150 -8.44 9.04 0.28
C PRO A 150 -8.17 8.04 1.41
N LYS A 151 -7.62 6.89 1.06
CA LYS A 151 -6.93 6.02 2.02
C LYS A 151 -5.59 6.66 2.38
N ARG A 152 -5.17 6.53 3.64
CA ARG A 152 -3.90 7.07 4.11
C ARG A 152 -2.90 5.97 4.35
N TYR A 153 -1.69 6.22 3.87
CA TYR A 153 -0.57 5.31 3.98
C TYR A 153 0.67 6.06 4.47
N PHE A 154 1.53 5.36 5.16
CA PHE A 154 2.92 5.80 5.25
C PHE A 154 3.63 5.50 3.93
N CYS A 155 4.63 6.31 3.57
CA CYS A 155 5.43 6.09 2.37
C CYS A 155 6.23 4.78 2.40
N ASP A 156 6.42 4.21 3.61
CA ASP A 156 7.03 2.92 3.85
C ASP A 156 6.39 2.25 5.07
N PRO A 157 5.99 0.97 5.01
CA PRO A 157 5.32 0.28 6.13
C PRO A 157 6.16 0.23 7.40
N SER A 158 7.49 0.33 7.31
CA SER A 158 8.36 0.33 8.50
C SER A 158 8.18 1.57 9.37
N LEU A 159 7.70 2.69 8.81
CA LEU A 159 7.38 3.89 9.59
C LEU A 159 6.17 3.63 10.51
N ALA A 160 5.10 3.05 9.95
CA ALA A 160 3.94 2.65 10.75
C ALA A 160 4.33 1.56 11.78
N ALA A 161 5.14 0.57 11.38
CA ALA A 161 5.64 -0.46 12.28
C ALA A 161 6.44 0.13 13.44
N ALA A 162 7.32 1.10 13.19
CA ALA A 162 8.10 1.79 14.22
C ALA A 162 7.21 2.56 15.21
N LEU A 163 6.23 3.32 14.70
CA LEU A 163 5.28 4.08 15.53
C LEU A 163 4.39 3.20 16.41
N LEU A 164 4.08 1.99 15.95
CA LEU A 164 3.34 0.98 16.72
C LEU A 164 4.21 0.15 17.65
N GLY A 165 5.54 0.31 17.60
CA GLY A 165 6.49 -0.54 18.30
C GLY A 165 6.36 -2.01 17.87
N ALA A 166 6.08 -2.24 16.60
CA ALA A 166 5.90 -3.57 16.05
C ALA A 166 7.25 -4.27 15.83
N THR A 167 7.26 -5.58 16.09
CA THR A 167 8.32 -6.50 15.67
C THR A 167 7.70 -7.59 14.81
N PRO A 168 8.47 -8.35 14.03
CA PRO A 168 7.92 -9.46 13.27
C PRO A 168 7.09 -10.41 14.12
N GLU A 169 7.56 -10.76 15.32
CA GLU A 169 6.88 -11.68 16.24
C GLU A 169 5.54 -11.10 16.74
N ARG A 170 5.50 -9.79 17.05
CA ARG A 170 4.25 -9.12 17.45
C ARG A 170 3.26 -9.05 16.30
N LEU A 171 3.71 -8.81 15.07
CA LEU A 171 2.86 -8.80 13.87
C LEU A 171 2.28 -10.18 13.56
N LEU A 172 3.03 -11.26 13.81
CA LEU A 172 2.51 -12.63 13.68
C LEU A 172 1.40 -12.94 14.70
N GLY A 173 1.33 -12.20 15.80
CA GLY A 173 0.23 -12.26 16.77
C GLY A 173 -0.95 -11.36 16.43
N ASP A 174 -0.82 -10.46 15.44
CA ASP A 174 -1.85 -9.50 15.03
C ASP A 174 -1.96 -9.45 13.49
N MET A 175 -2.69 -10.42 12.94
CA MET A 175 -2.88 -10.56 11.49
C MET A 175 -3.63 -9.38 10.86
N GLN A 176 -4.42 -8.63 11.64
CA GLN A 176 -5.11 -7.45 11.13
C GLN A 176 -4.12 -6.33 10.85
N THR A 177 -3.27 -5.98 11.81
CA THR A 177 -2.19 -5.00 11.63
C THR A 177 -1.22 -5.44 10.54
N LEU A 178 -0.82 -6.72 10.53
CA LEU A 178 0.04 -7.24 9.47
C LEU A 178 -0.60 -7.10 8.08
N GLY A 179 -1.91 -7.33 7.96
CA GLY A 179 -2.64 -7.16 6.70
C GLY A 179 -2.59 -5.73 6.18
N MET A 180 -2.80 -4.75 7.05
CA MET A 180 -2.72 -3.32 6.70
C MET A 180 -1.30 -2.92 6.26
N LEU A 181 -0.28 -3.34 7.00
CA LEU A 181 1.12 -3.09 6.64
C LEU A 181 1.52 -3.81 5.35
N PHE A 182 0.99 -4.99 5.08
CA PHE A 182 1.23 -5.71 3.84
C PHE A 182 0.60 -5.01 2.63
N GLU A 183 -0.60 -4.46 2.77
CA GLU A 183 -1.22 -3.64 1.73
C GLU A 183 -0.33 -2.43 1.38
N ASN A 184 0.22 -1.74 2.40
CA ASN A 184 1.19 -0.68 2.19
C ASN A 184 2.47 -1.18 1.51
N LEU A 185 3.02 -2.32 1.93
CA LEU A 185 4.21 -2.92 1.30
C LEU A 185 3.99 -3.13 -0.20
N VAL A 186 2.82 -3.66 -0.58
CA VAL A 186 2.47 -3.87 -2.00
C VAL A 186 2.32 -2.55 -2.73
N LEU A 187 1.61 -1.56 -2.16
CA LEU A 187 1.45 -0.23 -2.74
C LEU A 187 2.81 0.43 -3.02
N ARG A 188 3.69 0.47 -2.01
CA ARG A 188 5.05 1.03 -2.13
C ARG A 188 5.82 0.37 -3.27
N ASP A 189 5.85 -0.97 -3.30
CA ASP A 189 6.62 -1.69 -4.29
C ASP A 189 6.04 -1.54 -5.70
N VAL A 190 4.71 -1.54 -5.86
CA VAL A 190 4.06 -1.27 -7.14
C VAL A 190 4.44 0.11 -7.67
N ARG A 191 4.47 1.15 -6.82
CA ARG A 191 4.93 2.49 -7.21
C ARG A 191 6.40 2.50 -7.64
N VAL A 192 7.27 1.81 -6.90
CA VAL A 192 8.69 1.68 -7.26
C VAL A 192 8.83 0.96 -8.60
N PHE A 193 8.08 -0.12 -8.85
CA PHE A 193 8.11 -0.83 -10.13
C PHE A 193 7.61 0.05 -11.27
N LEU A 194 6.51 0.78 -11.09
CA LEU A 194 5.99 1.71 -12.08
C LEU A 194 7.00 2.79 -12.47
N SER A 195 7.75 3.32 -11.50
CA SER A 195 8.74 4.36 -11.76
C SER A 195 9.88 3.90 -12.69
N THR A 196 10.15 2.59 -12.76
CA THR A 196 11.22 2.05 -13.60
C THR A 196 10.91 2.07 -15.10
N TYR A 197 9.63 2.21 -15.49
CA TYR A 197 9.21 2.29 -16.89
C TYR A 197 8.28 3.48 -17.19
N GLY A 198 8.49 4.58 -16.46
CA GLY A 198 7.86 5.87 -16.77
C GLY A 198 6.48 6.11 -16.14
N GLY A 199 6.10 5.33 -15.15
CA GLY A 199 4.92 5.64 -14.33
C GLY A 199 5.07 6.98 -13.62
N VAL A 200 3.97 7.72 -13.51
CA VAL A 200 3.92 9.01 -12.83
C VAL A 200 3.29 8.87 -11.43
N ASP A 201 3.51 9.84 -10.57
CA ASP A 201 3.06 9.81 -9.15
C ASP A 201 1.56 9.49 -8.96
N ASN A 202 0.71 9.90 -9.91
CA ASN A 202 -0.74 9.68 -9.85
C ASN A 202 -1.23 8.44 -10.62
N SER A 203 -0.37 7.45 -10.80
CA SER A 203 -0.71 6.23 -11.55
C SER A 203 -1.33 5.13 -10.69
N VAL A 204 -1.40 5.29 -9.37
CA VAL A 204 -1.97 4.29 -8.47
C VAL A 204 -3.11 4.90 -7.66
N HIS A 205 -4.22 4.18 -7.61
CA HIS A 205 -5.45 4.55 -6.93
C HIS A 205 -6.03 3.34 -6.20
N TYR A 206 -7.13 3.52 -5.48
CA TYR A 206 -7.97 2.42 -5.03
C TYR A 206 -9.38 2.56 -5.57
N PHE A 207 -10.16 1.48 -5.57
CA PHE A 207 -11.55 1.53 -5.96
C PHE A 207 -12.46 1.25 -4.77
N ARG A 208 -13.50 2.06 -4.60
CA ARG A 208 -14.59 1.78 -3.66
C ARG A 208 -15.89 2.38 -4.18
N ASP A 209 -16.96 1.58 -4.15
CA ASP A 209 -18.29 2.02 -4.53
C ASP A 209 -19.25 2.13 -3.31
N GLU A 210 -20.42 2.70 -3.58
CA GLU A 210 -21.48 2.86 -2.57
C GLU A 210 -22.09 1.52 -2.09
N LYS A 211 -21.88 0.44 -2.84
CA LYS A 211 -22.38 -0.91 -2.52
C LYS A 211 -21.39 -1.73 -1.68
N GLY A 212 -20.23 -1.14 -1.37
CA GLY A 212 -19.20 -1.76 -0.56
C GLY A 212 -18.21 -2.62 -1.33
N LEU A 213 -18.26 -2.65 -2.67
CA LEU A 213 -17.16 -3.25 -3.45
C LEU A 213 -15.93 -2.37 -3.32
N GLU A 214 -14.85 -2.96 -2.86
CA GLU A 214 -13.54 -2.32 -2.73
C GLU A 214 -12.49 -3.17 -3.43
N VAL A 215 -11.53 -2.51 -4.10
CA VAL A 215 -10.32 -3.12 -4.67
C VAL A 215 -9.12 -2.29 -4.24
N ASP A 216 -8.11 -2.95 -3.70
CA ASP A 216 -7.03 -2.32 -2.98
C ASP A 216 -6.20 -1.37 -3.85
N LEU A 217 -5.78 -1.81 -5.05
CA LEU A 217 -5.00 -0.97 -5.96
C LEU A 217 -5.55 -1.03 -7.39
N ILE A 218 -5.69 0.14 -8.01
CA ILE A 218 -5.87 0.32 -9.43
C ILE A 218 -4.64 1.02 -9.97
N VAL A 219 -4.04 0.43 -10.98
CA VAL A 219 -2.79 0.91 -11.57
C VAL A 219 -3.06 1.39 -12.98
N GLU A 220 -2.73 2.65 -13.29
CA GLU A 220 -2.89 3.24 -14.62
C GLU A 220 -1.52 3.45 -15.27
N HIS A 221 -1.37 3.01 -16.53
CA HIS A 221 -0.17 3.23 -17.33
C HIS A 221 -0.53 3.24 -18.81
N ASP A 222 -0.04 4.24 -19.55
CA ASP A 222 -0.26 4.42 -21.00
C ASP A 222 -1.74 4.32 -21.42
N GLY A 223 -2.65 4.92 -20.63
CA GLY A 223 -4.08 4.90 -20.89
C GLY A 223 -4.76 3.54 -20.69
N ARG A 224 -4.06 2.56 -20.16
CA ARG A 224 -4.57 1.26 -19.73
C ARG A 224 -4.65 1.20 -18.22
N TRP A 225 -5.47 0.31 -17.70
CA TRP A 225 -5.56 0.07 -16.26
C TRP A 225 -5.41 -1.41 -15.93
N GLY A 226 -4.88 -1.69 -14.77
CA GLY A 226 -4.86 -2.99 -14.15
C GLY A 226 -5.34 -2.89 -12.71
N ALA A 227 -5.70 -4.01 -12.09
CA ALA A 227 -6.17 -4.02 -10.71
C ALA A 227 -5.48 -5.12 -9.89
N ILE A 228 -5.20 -4.78 -8.63
CA ILE A 228 -4.54 -5.67 -7.69
C ILE A 228 -5.36 -5.74 -6.39
N GLU A 229 -5.66 -6.94 -5.95
CA GLU A 229 -6.11 -7.26 -4.60
C GLU A 229 -4.95 -7.81 -3.78
N VAL A 230 -4.88 -7.43 -2.52
CA VAL A 230 -3.82 -7.84 -1.60
C VAL A 230 -4.39 -8.77 -0.54
N LYS A 231 -3.82 -9.96 -0.39
CA LYS A 231 -4.25 -10.96 0.59
C LYS A 231 -3.05 -11.55 1.32
N LEU A 232 -3.11 -11.68 2.63
CA LEU A 232 -2.00 -12.27 3.40
C LEU A 232 -1.70 -13.73 3.03
N SER A 233 -2.66 -14.44 2.43
CA SER A 233 -2.49 -15.86 2.07
C SER A 233 -3.20 -16.19 0.76
N ASP A 234 -2.61 -17.11 0.00
CA ASP A 234 -3.19 -17.72 -1.19
C ASP A 234 -4.53 -18.44 -0.93
N ALA A 235 -4.78 -18.89 0.30
CA ALA A 235 -6.08 -19.42 0.72
C ALA A 235 -7.24 -18.38 0.56
N LYS A 236 -6.92 -17.11 0.41
CA LYS A 236 -7.87 -16.02 0.16
C LYS A 236 -7.83 -15.49 -1.28
N ALA A 237 -7.12 -16.16 -2.18
CA ALA A 237 -7.01 -15.73 -3.56
C ALA A 237 -8.37 -15.71 -4.29
N ASP A 238 -9.27 -16.66 -3.98
CA ASP A 238 -10.61 -16.70 -4.56
C ASP A 238 -11.48 -15.50 -4.17
N ASP A 239 -11.35 -15.02 -2.93
CA ASP A 239 -12.05 -13.82 -2.46
C ASP A 239 -11.56 -12.58 -3.22
N GLY A 240 -10.23 -12.43 -3.38
CA GLY A 240 -9.64 -11.36 -4.16
C GLY A 240 -10.05 -11.41 -5.64
N ALA A 241 -9.98 -12.58 -6.25
CA ALA A 241 -10.38 -12.76 -7.64
C ALA A 241 -11.85 -12.41 -7.88
N ARG A 242 -12.73 -12.72 -6.93
CA ARG A 242 -14.15 -12.37 -6.99
C ARG A 242 -14.38 -10.85 -7.01
N ASN A 243 -13.66 -10.09 -6.18
CA ASN A 243 -13.73 -8.62 -6.15
C ASN A 243 -13.23 -8.03 -7.48
N LEU A 244 -12.09 -8.50 -7.97
CA LEU A 244 -11.51 -8.06 -9.24
C LEU A 244 -12.47 -8.31 -10.42
N LYS A 245 -13.07 -9.49 -10.50
CA LYS A 245 -14.05 -9.83 -11.54
C LYS A 245 -15.35 -9.03 -11.38
N ALA A 246 -15.73 -8.65 -10.18
CA ALA A 246 -16.87 -7.76 -9.96
C ALA A 246 -16.57 -6.33 -10.45
N LEU A 247 -15.36 -5.82 -10.18
CA LEU A 247 -14.89 -4.54 -10.71
C LEU A 247 -14.85 -4.56 -12.25
N GLU A 248 -14.25 -5.58 -12.86
CA GLU A 248 -14.19 -5.74 -14.31
C GLU A 248 -15.58 -5.64 -14.95
N ARG A 249 -16.54 -6.45 -14.45
CA ARG A 249 -17.92 -6.39 -14.96
C ARG A 249 -18.54 -5.00 -14.82
N LYS A 250 -18.30 -4.32 -13.70
CA LYS A 250 -18.79 -2.98 -13.44
C LYS A 250 -18.23 -1.96 -14.44
N VAL A 251 -16.93 -2.02 -14.71
CA VAL A 251 -16.26 -1.12 -15.67
C VAL A 251 -16.73 -1.41 -17.09
N LEU A 252 -16.79 -2.67 -17.50
CA LEU A 252 -17.26 -3.07 -18.83
C LEU A 252 -18.72 -2.69 -19.10
N SER A 253 -19.56 -2.63 -18.06
CA SER A 253 -20.95 -2.20 -18.17
C SER A 253 -21.14 -0.67 -18.15
N ASN A 254 -20.08 0.11 -17.94
CA ASN A 254 -20.14 1.57 -17.90
C ASN A 254 -19.95 2.18 -19.31
N PRO A 255 -21.00 2.75 -19.96
CA PRO A 255 -20.86 3.31 -21.29
C PRO A 255 -19.88 4.49 -21.39
N ALA A 256 -19.56 5.13 -20.27
CA ALA A 256 -18.62 6.25 -20.21
C ALA A 256 -17.17 5.81 -20.05
N ALA A 257 -16.91 4.52 -19.79
CA ALA A 257 -15.56 3.98 -19.63
C ALA A 257 -14.92 3.79 -21.02
N GLN A 258 -13.89 4.59 -21.31
CA GLN A 258 -13.00 4.36 -22.45
C GLN A 258 -11.93 3.33 -22.01
N ASN A 259 -11.47 2.47 -22.91
CA ASN A 259 -10.53 1.38 -22.60
C ASN A 259 -11.03 0.50 -21.43
N ALA A 260 -12.26 0.05 -21.53
CA ALA A 260 -12.98 -0.61 -20.43
C ALA A 260 -12.34 -1.93 -19.95
N ALA A 261 -11.67 -2.67 -20.84
CA ALA A 261 -11.01 -3.93 -20.46
C ALA A 261 -9.71 -3.66 -19.67
N PRO A 262 -9.52 -4.33 -18.52
CA PRO A 262 -8.26 -4.23 -17.78
C PRO A 262 -7.10 -4.84 -18.57
N ALA A 263 -5.90 -4.31 -18.40
CA ALA A 263 -4.68 -4.89 -18.91
C ALA A 263 -4.36 -6.20 -18.18
N PHE A 264 -4.61 -6.22 -16.87
CA PHE A 264 -4.47 -7.39 -16.02
C PHE A 264 -5.35 -7.28 -14.76
N LEU A 265 -5.63 -8.43 -14.15
CA LEU A 265 -6.20 -8.57 -12.83
C LEU A 265 -5.29 -9.49 -12.02
N ALA A 266 -4.86 -9.08 -10.84
CA ALA A 266 -3.93 -9.85 -10.03
C ALA A 266 -4.31 -9.86 -8.55
N VAL A 267 -4.16 -11.00 -7.89
CA VAL A 267 -4.15 -11.12 -6.44
C VAL A 267 -2.71 -11.29 -5.99
N VAL A 268 -2.17 -10.31 -5.29
CA VAL A 268 -0.85 -10.39 -4.68
C VAL A 268 -0.99 -11.01 -3.29
N VAL A 269 -0.30 -12.11 -3.05
CA VAL A 269 -0.41 -12.87 -1.80
C VAL A 269 0.88 -12.79 -0.99
N GLY A 270 0.74 -12.58 0.33
CA GLY A 270 1.87 -12.57 1.26
C GLY A 270 2.46 -13.97 1.43
N LYS A 271 1.62 -14.94 1.80
CA LYS A 271 1.96 -16.36 1.85
C LYS A 271 1.50 -17.04 0.56
N GLY A 272 2.42 -17.67 -0.13
CA GLY A 272 2.14 -18.44 -1.34
C GLY A 272 3.43 -19.07 -1.86
N SER A 273 3.30 -20.10 -2.70
CA SER A 273 4.45 -20.84 -3.20
C SER A 273 4.59 -20.85 -4.73
N ILE A 274 3.51 -20.48 -5.44
CA ILE A 274 3.47 -20.55 -6.90
C ILE A 274 2.79 -19.30 -7.45
N ALA A 275 3.41 -18.67 -8.43
CA ALA A 275 2.77 -17.69 -9.29
C ALA A 275 2.08 -18.42 -10.45
N TYR A 276 0.79 -18.14 -10.68
CA TYR A 276 0.00 -18.77 -11.74
C TYR A 276 -1.15 -17.88 -12.20
N THR A 277 -1.70 -18.19 -13.36
CA THR A 277 -2.93 -17.58 -13.86
C THR A 277 -4.08 -18.58 -13.69
N ARG A 278 -5.17 -18.12 -13.10
CA ARG A 278 -6.42 -18.88 -12.89
C ARG A 278 -7.19 -19.03 -14.22
N ASP A 279 -8.14 -19.96 -14.26
CA ASP A 279 -9.00 -20.17 -15.43
C ASP A 279 -9.85 -18.96 -15.79
N ASP A 280 -10.16 -18.08 -14.79
CA ASP A 280 -10.89 -16.82 -15.00
C ASP A 280 -10.00 -15.65 -15.47
N GLY A 281 -8.70 -15.92 -15.71
CA GLY A 281 -7.72 -14.94 -16.17
C GLY A 281 -7.08 -14.09 -15.08
N VAL A 282 -7.44 -14.28 -13.80
CA VAL A 282 -6.83 -13.56 -12.70
C VAL A 282 -5.48 -14.19 -12.34
N ALA A 283 -4.42 -13.39 -12.29
CA ALA A 283 -3.11 -13.83 -11.83
C ALA A 283 -3.08 -13.93 -10.30
N VAL A 284 -2.47 -14.98 -9.75
CA VAL A 284 -2.15 -15.11 -8.32
C VAL A 284 -0.64 -15.10 -8.18
N ILE A 285 -0.11 -14.12 -7.45
CA ILE A 285 1.32 -13.82 -7.45
C ILE A 285 1.80 -13.70 -6.00
N PRO A 286 2.63 -14.64 -5.52
CA PRO A 286 3.35 -14.44 -4.26
C PRO A 286 4.18 -13.16 -4.33
N MET A 287 4.18 -12.38 -3.23
CA MET A 287 4.88 -11.10 -3.18
C MET A 287 6.37 -11.22 -3.55
N ALA A 288 7.00 -12.34 -3.22
CA ALA A 288 8.40 -12.62 -3.59
C ALA A 288 8.61 -12.81 -5.11
N ALA A 289 7.56 -13.05 -5.88
CA ALA A 289 7.63 -13.29 -7.32
C ALA A 289 7.39 -12.03 -8.16
N LEU A 290 6.74 -10.98 -7.58
CA LEU A 290 6.39 -9.75 -8.29
C LEU A 290 7.58 -8.80 -8.34
N GLY A 291 7.80 -8.17 -9.48
CA GLY A 291 8.84 -7.15 -9.68
C GLY A 291 8.50 -6.14 -10.77
N ALA A 292 9.51 -5.34 -11.16
CA ALA A 292 9.42 -4.32 -12.20
C ALA A 292 9.22 -4.89 -13.60
#